data_e34266583bac756eb187471680740082
#
_entry.id   e34266583bac756eb187471680740082
#
_cell.length_a   1.000
_cell.length_b   1.000
_cell.length_c   1.000
_cell.angle_alpha   90.00
_cell.angle_beta   90.00
_cell.angle_gamma   90.00
#
_symmetry.space_group_name_H-M   'P 1'
#
loop_
_entity.id
_entity.type
_entity.pdbx_description
1 polymer ?
#
loop_
_entity_poly.entity_id
_entity_poly.type
_entity_poly.pdbx_seq_one_letter_code
_entity_poly.pdbx_strand_id
1 'polypeptide(L)'
;MSRDSITDVDLAPTIDHSLLNPQATDDYVRQWCAEADRFQFASVCVYPAQVRLATECLHGKKTAVSTVIGFPTGATTASAKLYEALEAVDNGATELDVMINLAQLKQGQTNEVYRSIAEICEESNVLVKAILETNVLTPDELALAVNLCIDAGAGYIMTGTGWNGGVTLETVRQLKTLTKDQIGIKAAAGIQDLEFAIDLLTAGATRIGTSYAIAMLRQYAEAKHPKEKQPPEDRQET
;
A
#
# COMPACT_ATOMS: atom_id res chain seq x y z
N MET A 1 2.16 12.00 20.87
CA MET A 1 0.92 12.65 20.34
C MET A 1 -0.16 12.66 21.40
N SER A 2 -0.99 13.72 21.50
CA SER A 2 -2.16 13.68 22.39
C SER A 2 -3.21 12.72 21.81
N ARG A 3 -4.00 12.05 22.65
CA ARG A 3 -5.07 11.14 22.23
C ARG A 3 -6.06 11.80 21.26
N ASP A 4 -6.24 13.11 21.35
CA ASP A 4 -7.16 13.87 20.51
C ASP A 4 -6.75 13.88 19.01
N SER A 5 -5.43 13.79 18.70
CA SER A 5 -4.96 13.74 17.32
C SER A 5 -5.21 12.40 16.60
N ILE A 6 -5.38 11.30 17.35
CA ILE A 6 -5.63 9.95 16.79
C ILE A 6 -7.06 9.83 16.27
N THR A 7 -8.01 10.53 16.89
CA THR A 7 -9.46 10.38 16.58
C THR A 7 -9.93 11.22 15.40
N ASP A 8 -9.13 12.16 14.91
CA ASP A 8 -9.49 13.07 13.83
C ASP A 8 -9.16 12.55 12.42
N VAL A 9 -8.38 11.46 12.33
CA VAL A 9 -8.00 10.84 11.05
C VAL A 9 -9.05 9.80 10.65
N ASP A 10 -9.66 9.95 9.48
CA ASP A 10 -10.45 8.88 8.87
C ASP A 10 -9.51 7.83 8.26
N LEU A 11 -9.21 6.78 9.03
CA LEU A 11 -8.20 5.79 8.68
C LEU A 11 -8.67 4.85 7.56
N ALA A 12 -9.93 4.42 7.58
CA ALA A 12 -10.41 3.34 6.71
C ALA A 12 -10.20 3.63 5.20
N PRO A 13 -10.54 4.83 4.68
CA PRO A 13 -10.33 5.15 3.26
C PRO A 13 -8.86 5.27 2.84
N THR A 14 -7.92 5.24 3.78
CA THR A 14 -6.48 5.26 3.47
C THR A 14 -5.86 3.88 3.40
N ILE A 15 -6.59 2.82 3.75
CA ILE A 15 -6.05 1.47 3.86
C ILE A 15 -6.16 0.71 2.54
N ASP A 16 -5.02 0.18 2.08
CA ASP A 16 -4.94 -0.93 1.13
C ASP A 16 -4.78 -2.23 1.93
N HIS A 17 -5.87 -3.01 2.04
CA HIS A 17 -5.92 -4.24 2.82
C HIS A 17 -5.20 -5.37 2.08
N SER A 18 -3.96 -5.65 2.45
CA SER A 18 -3.05 -6.50 1.67
C SER A 18 -3.13 -7.97 2.09
N LEU A 19 -3.40 -8.85 1.12
CA LEU A 19 -3.32 -10.31 1.23
C LEU A 19 -2.24 -10.83 0.28
N LEU A 20 -0.98 -10.60 0.65
CA LEU A 20 0.18 -11.02 -0.15
C LEU A 20 0.85 -12.25 0.49
N ASN A 21 0.03 -13.25 0.81
CA ASN A 21 0.47 -14.57 1.23
C ASN A 21 0.27 -15.55 0.04
N PRO A 22 1.34 -16.14 -0.52
CA PRO A 22 1.23 -17.06 -1.65
C PRO A 22 0.48 -18.35 -1.33
N GLN A 23 0.21 -18.63 -0.06
CA GLN A 23 -0.57 -19.78 0.39
C GLN A 23 -2.04 -19.42 0.71
N ALA A 24 -2.46 -18.18 0.46
CA ALA A 24 -3.83 -17.76 0.71
C ALA A 24 -4.81 -18.53 -0.21
N THR A 25 -5.79 -19.17 0.41
CA THR A 25 -6.87 -19.86 -0.30
C THR A 25 -7.98 -18.90 -0.72
N ASP A 26 -8.89 -19.35 -1.58
CA ASP A 26 -10.06 -18.57 -2.00
C ASP A 26 -10.90 -18.08 -0.81
N ASP A 27 -11.01 -18.86 0.28
CA ASP A 27 -11.75 -18.46 1.47
C ASP A 27 -11.10 -17.25 2.16
N TYR A 28 -9.76 -17.18 2.19
CA TYR A 28 -9.06 -15.98 2.68
C TYR A 28 -9.33 -14.78 1.78
N VAL A 29 -9.30 -14.93 0.46
CA VAL A 29 -9.61 -13.83 -0.47
C VAL A 29 -11.03 -13.32 -0.21
N ARG A 30 -12.03 -14.21 -0.10
CA ARG A 30 -13.41 -13.85 0.19
C ARG A 30 -13.54 -13.11 1.54
N GLN A 31 -12.85 -13.60 2.56
CA GLN A 31 -12.83 -12.94 3.87
C GLN A 31 -12.25 -11.53 3.79
N TRP A 32 -11.07 -11.37 3.15
CA TRP A 32 -10.41 -10.07 2.98
C TRP A 32 -11.29 -9.06 2.22
N CYS A 33 -11.94 -9.51 1.16
CA CYS A 33 -12.90 -8.69 0.41
C CYS A 33 -14.10 -8.27 1.26
N ALA A 34 -14.67 -9.20 2.05
CA ALA A 34 -15.79 -8.91 2.93
C ALA A 34 -15.40 -7.92 4.05
N GLU A 35 -14.21 -8.05 4.61
CA GLU A 35 -13.66 -7.10 5.59
C GLU A 35 -13.46 -5.71 4.97
N ALA A 36 -12.87 -5.65 3.79
CA ALA A 36 -12.61 -4.38 3.12
C ALA A 36 -13.90 -3.65 2.72
N ASP A 37 -14.91 -4.35 2.22
CA ASP A 37 -16.23 -3.77 1.93
C ASP A 37 -16.93 -3.30 3.21
N ARG A 38 -16.92 -4.12 4.26
CA ARG A 38 -17.55 -3.78 5.55
C ARG A 38 -16.99 -2.51 6.16
N PHE A 39 -15.67 -2.35 6.12
CA PHE A 39 -14.98 -1.21 6.73
C PHE A 39 -14.70 -0.08 5.74
N GLN A 40 -15.10 -0.22 4.48
CA GLN A 40 -14.90 0.77 3.42
C GLN A 40 -13.43 1.14 3.23
N PHE A 41 -12.56 0.11 3.17
CA PHE A 41 -11.16 0.33 2.84
C PHE A 41 -11.01 0.83 1.41
N ALA A 42 -9.88 1.52 1.13
CA ALA A 42 -9.59 2.05 -0.18
C ALA A 42 -9.48 0.93 -1.22
N SER A 43 -8.72 -0.13 -0.90
CA SER A 43 -8.58 -1.29 -1.77
C SER A 43 -8.33 -2.60 -1.01
N VAL A 44 -8.55 -3.71 -1.70
CA VAL A 44 -7.93 -5.01 -1.38
C VAL A 44 -6.76 -5.21 -2.34
N CYS A 45 -5.57 -5.53 -1.80
CA CYS A 45 -4.40 -5.82 -2.61
C CYS A 45 -4.07 -7.32 -2.54
N VAL A 46 -4.12 -8.01 -3.69
CA VAL A 46 -3.92 -9.46 -3.82
C VAL A 46 -2.86 -9.80 -4.86
N TYR A 47 -2.43 -11.05 -4.93
CA TYR A 47 -1.62 -11.52 -6.06
C TYR A 47 -2.42 -11.60 -7.37
N PRO A 48 -1.79 -11.49 -8.55
CA PRO A 48 -2.48 -11.49 -9.86
C PRO A 48 -3.44 -12.65 -10.05
N ALA A 49 -3.05 -13.86 -9.63
CA ALA A 49 -3.90 -15.06 -9.73
C ALA A 49 -5.23 -14.98 -8.95
N GLN A 50 -5.36 -14.05 -8.01
CA GLN A 50 -6.54 -13.88 -7.14
C GLN A 50 -7.41 -12.68 -7.54
N VAL A 51 -6.99 -11.90 -8.53
CA VAL A 51 -7.68 -10.66 -8.95
C VAL A 51 -9.11 -10.95 -9.39
N ARG A 52 -9.32 -11.96 -10.23
CA ARG A 52 -10.65 -12.31 -10.71
C ARG A 52 -11.62 -12.63 -9.59
N LEU A 53 -11.19 -13.44 -8.62
CA LEU A 53 -12.01 -13.75 -7.45
C LEU A 53 -12.30 -12.52 -6.59
N ALA A 54 -11.30 -11.66 -6.34
CA ALA A 54 -11.50 -10.42 -5.60
C ALA A 54 -12.49 -9.48 -6.32
N THR A 55 -12.39 -9.38 -7.64
CA THR A 55 -13.31 -8.60 -8.48
C THR A 55 -14.73 -9.12 -8.40
N GLU A 56 -14.93 -10.46 -8.46
CA GLU A 56 -16.25 -11.07 -8.28
C GLU A 56 -16.83 -10.75 -6.88
N CYS A 57 -16.02 -10.83 -5.82
CA CYS A 57 -16.45 -10.52 -4.45
C CYS A 57 -16.80 -9.05 -4.23
N LEU A 58 -16.12 -8.14 -4.92
CA LEU A 58 -16.28 -6.69 -4.77
C LEU A 58 -17.10 -6.05 -5.89
N HIS A 59 -17.78 -6.87 -6.73
CA HIS A 59 -18.61 -6.36 -7.81
C HIS A 59 -19.71 -5.41 -7.28
N GLY A 60 -19.76 -4.20 -7.85
CA GLY A 60 -20.70 -3.15 -7.42
C GLY A 60 -20.38 -2.49 -6.08
N LYS A 61 -19.22 -2.77 -5.48
CA LYS A 61 -18.72 -2.14 -4.24
C LYS A 61 -17.83 -0.94 -4.54
N LYS A 62 -17.53 -0.13 -3.50
CA LYS A 62 -16.65 1.03 -3.62
C LYS A 62 -15.16 0.68 -3.48
N THR A 63 -14.87 -0.40 -2.74
CA THR A 63 -13.50 -0.86 -2.51
C THR A 63 -12.86 -1.29 -3.81
N ALA A 64 -11.71 -0.74 -4.13
CA ALA A 64 -10.94 -1.07 -5.34
C ALA A 64 -10.27 -2.45 -5.23
N VAL A 65 -10.01 -3.08 -6.36
CA VAL A 65 -9.14 -4.25 -6.46
C VAL A 65 -7.77 -3.80 -6.94
N SER A 66 -6.77 -3.95 -6.08
CA SER A 66 -5.36 -3.69 -6.37
C SER A 66 -4.61 -5.01 -6.50
N THR A 67 -3.56 -5.03 -7.33
CA THR A 67 -2.66 -6.18 -7.41
C THR A 67 -1.22 -5.75 -7.61
N VAL A 68 -0.29 -6.66 -7.31
CA VAL A 68 1.16 -6.43 -7.44
C VAL A 68 1.66 -6.92 -8.80
N ILE A 69 2.59 -6.19 -9.42
CA ILE A 69 3.17 -6.49 -10.74
C ILE A 69 4.70 -6.54 -10.63
N GLY A 70 5.28 -7.63 -11.17
CA GLY A 70 6.73 -7.88 -11.06
C GLY A 70 7.23 -8.07 -9.62
N PHE A 71 6.32 -8.37 -8.72
CA PHE A 71 6.55 -8.41 -7.27
C PHE A 71 7.12 -9.75 -6.80
N PRO A 72 8.01 -9.75 -5.77
CA PRO A 72 8.53 -8.59 -5.06
C PRO A 72 9.85 -8.05 -5.64
N THR A 73 10.45 -8.72 -6.62
CA THR A 73 11.84 -8.50 -7.00
C THR A 73 12.05 -7.40 -8.05
N GLY A 74 11.06 -7.13 -8.88
CA GLY A 74 11.19 -6.25 -10.04
C GLY A 74 12.11 -6.79 -11.14
N ALA A 75 12.73 -7.95 -10.94
CA ALA A 75 13.78 -8.51 -11.80
C ALA A 75 13.26 -9.27 -13.03
N THR A 76 12.03 -9.01 -13.44
CA THR A 76 11.46 -9.54 -14.68
C THR A 76 11.60 -8.52 -15.83
N THR A 77 11.37 -8.96 -17.07
CA THR A 77 11.43 -8.08 -18.23
C THR A 77 10.27 -7.07 -18.26
N ALA A 78 10.45 -5.92 -18.92
CA ALA A 78 9.39 -4.94 -19.09
C ALA A 78 8.15 -5.54 -19.76
N SER A 79 8.35 -6.32 -20.83
CA SER A 79 7.24 -7.00 -21.53
C SER A 79 6.48 -7.98 -20.65
N ALA A 80 7.17 -8.72 -19.76
CA ALA A 80 6.50 -9.62 -18.83
C ALA A 80 5.67 -8.86 -17.78
N LYS A 81 6.17 -7.72 -17.28
CA LYS A 81 5.41 -6.85 -16.37
C LYS A 81 4.19 -6.25 -17.06
N LEU A 82 4.35 -5.78 -18.30
CA LEU A 82 3.24 -5.22 -19.08
C LEU A 82 2.17 -6.28 -19.29
N TYR A 83 2.55 -7.50 -19.69
CA TYR A 83 1.60 -8.60 -19.87
C TYR A 83 0.86 -8.91 -18.57
N GLU A 84 1.58 -9.04 -17.45
CA GLU A 84 1.00 -9.28 -16.12
C GLU A 84 0.02 -8.17 -15.72
N ALA A 85 0.37 -6.91 -15.99
CA ALA A 85 -0.47 -5.75 -15.72
C ALA A 85 -1.76 -5.78 -16.52
N LEU A 86 -1.68 -6.01 -17.84
CA LEU A 86 -2.85 -6.06 -18.72
C LEU A 86 -3.76 -7.23 -18.39
N GLU A 87 -3.20 -8.43 -18.13
CA GLU A 87 -3.98 -9.57 -17.68
C GLU A 87 -4.72 -9.29 -16.36
N ALA A 88 -4.04 -8.61 -15.42
CA ALA A 88 -4.66 -8.23 -14.16
C ALA A 88 -5.84 -7.25 -14.36
N VAL A 89 -5.70 -6.28 -15.26
CA VAL A 89 -6.77 -5.33 -15.61
C VAL A 89 -7.93 -6.06 -16.31
N ASP A 90 -7.66 -6.95 -17.24
CA ASP A 90 -8.66 -7.78 -17.90
C ASP A 90 -9.44 -8.66 -16.89
N ASN A 91 -8.79 -9.07 -15.79
CA ASN A 91 -9.41 -9.78 -14.67
C ASN A 91 -10.12 -8.85 -13.67
N GLY A 92 -10.07 -7.52 -13.86
CA GLY A 92 -10.81 -6.52 -13.12
C GLY A 92 -10.04 -5.74 -12.06
N ALA A 93 -8.70 -5.79 -12.08
CA ALA A 93 -7.89 -4.88 -11.25
C ALA A 93 -8.10 -3.42 -11.68
N THR A 94 -8.27 -2.53 -10.72
CA THR A 94 -8.44 -1.08 -10.94
C THR A 94 -7.25 -0.28 -10.43
N GLU A 95 -6.34 -0.92 -9.70
CA GLU A 95 -5.09 -0.34 -9.22
C GLU A 95 -3.96 -1.37 -9.36
N LEU A 96 -2.76 -0.91 -9.71
CA LEU A 96 -1.57 -1.76 -9.90
C LEU A 96 -0.41 -1.25 -9.05
N ASP A 97 0.16 -2.12 -8.22
CA ASP A 97 1.37 -1.86 -7.43
C ASP A 97 2.58 -2.45 -8.17
N VAL A 98 3.28 -1.64 -8.95
CA VAL A 98 4.30 -2.09 -9.91
C VAL A 98 5.71 -1.95 -9.35
N MET A 99 6.44 -3.08 -9.21
CA MET A 99 7.82 -3.05 -8.74
C MET A 99 8.76 -2.59 -9.86
N ILE A 100 9.56 -1.53 -9.61
CA ILE A 100 10.61 -1.10 -10.54
C ILE A 100 11.73 -2.14 -10.64
N ASN A 101 12.55 -2.07 -11.70
CA ASN A 101 13.76 -2.89 -11.80
C ASN A 101 14.93 -2.17 -11.11
N LEU A 102 15.24 -2.62 -9.89
CA LEU A 102 16.31 -2.04 -9.07
C LEU A 102 17.69 -2.17 -9.72
N ALA A 103 17.96 -3.28 -10.40
CA ALA A 103 19.25 -3.49 -11.06
C ALA A 103 19.45 -2.48 -12.20
N GLN A 104 18.42 -2.24 -13.00
CA GLN A 104 18.45 -1.22 -14.06
C GLN A 104 18.65 0.18 -13.49
N LEU A 105 17.93 0.54 -12.41
CA LEU A 105 18.11 1.81 -11.74
C LEU A 105 19.55 2.01 -11.26
N LYS A 106 20.11 1.02 -10.54
CA LYS A 106 21.48 1.07 -10.02
C LYS A 106 22.57 1.08 -11.10
N GLN A 107 22.28 0.58 -12.29
CA GLN A 107 23.16 0.63 -13.47
C GLN A 107 23.00 1.94 -14.28
N GLY A 108 22.15 2.86 -13.85
CA GLY A 108 21.88 4.10 -14.57
C GLY A 108 21.08 3.91 -15.86
N GLN A 109 20.40 2.78 -16.03
CA GLN A 109 19.53 2.49 -17.19
C GLN A 109 18.16 3.16 -17.00
N THR A 110 18.17 4.49 -16.88
CA THR A 110 17.01 5.29 -16.52
C THR A 110 15.88 5.21 -17.55
N ASN A 111 16.24 5.16 -18.84
CA ASN A 111 15.25 5.02 -19.91
C ASN A 111 14.46 3.70 -19.83
N GLU A 112 15.12 2.62 -19.42
CA GLU A 112 14.47 1.31 -19.29
C GLU A 112 13.51 1.29 -18.08
N VAL A 113 13.91 1.91 -16.96
CA VAL A 113 13.05 2.06 -15.79
C VAL A 113 11.82 2.92 -16.12
N TYR A 114 12.04 4.09 -16.74
CA TYR A 114 10.97 4.99 -17.19
C TYR A 114 9.99 4.28 -18.11
N ARG A 115 10.47 3.67 -19.20
CA ARG A 115 9.62 3.00 -20.21
C ARG A 115 8.78 1.88 -19.58
N SER A 116 9.38 1.08 -18.69
CA SER A 116 8.67 -0.02 -18.06
C SER A 116 7.46 0.45 -17.23
N ILE A 117 7.51 1.63 -16.63
CA ILE A 117 6.39 2.20 -15.88
C ILE A 117 5.44 2.94 -16.82
N ALA A 118 5.97 3.75 -17.76
CA ALA A 118 5.18 4.53 -18.69
C ALA A 118 4.27 3.65 -19.57
N GLU A 119 4.81 2.58 -20.15
CA GLU A 119 4.04 1.63 -20.94
C GLU A 119 2.88 1.00 -20.13
N ILE A 120 3.12 0.66 -18.85
CA ILE A 120 2.06 0.14 -17.99
C ILE A 120 1.01 1.22 -17.70
N CYS A 121 1.42 2.47 -17.40
CA CYS A 121 0.49 3.56 -17.15
C CYS A 121 -0.40 3.85 -18.37
N GLU A 122 0.21 3.90 -19.57
CA GLU A 122 -0.47 4.22 -20.82
C GLU A 122 -1.44 3.11 -21.26
N GLU A 123 -0.97 1.85 -21.24
CA GLU A 123 -1.74 0.72 -21.78
C GLU A 123 -2.80 0.21 -20.80
N SER A 124 -2.55 0.25 -19.49
CA SER A 124 -3.50 -0.24 -18.51
C SER A 124 -4.63 0.75 -18.21
N ASN A 125 -4.36 2.04 -18.33
CA ASN A 125 -5.28 3.14 -18.04
C ASN A 125 -5.96 3.05 -16.64
N VAL A 126 -5.26 2.46 -15.66
CA VAL A 126 -5.68 2.38 -14.26
C VAL A 126 -4.66 3.05 -13.35
N LEU A 127 -4.98 3.20 -12.06
CA LEU A 127 -4.06 3.80 -11.10
C LEU A 127 -2.81 2.91 -10.90
N VAL A 128 -1.64 3.44 -11.23
CA VAL A 128 -0.35 2.79 -11.02
C VAL A 128 0.35 3.37 -9.80
N LYS A 129 0.83 2.49 -8.91
CA LYS A 129 1.66 2.83 -7.75
C LYS A 129 3.03 2.17 -7.92
N ALA A 130 4.08 2.96 -8.10
CA ALA A 130 5.43 2.46 -8.34
C ALA A 130 6.11 2.08 -7.02
N ILE A 131 6.52 0.82 -6.85
CA ILE A 131 7.22 0.32 -5.67
C ILE A 131 8.72 0.55 -5.86
N LEU A 132 9.32 1.36 -4.99
CA LEU A 132 10.72 1.76 -5.10
C LEU A 132 11.69 0.88 -4.28
N GLU A 133 11.21 0.18 -3.25
CA GLU A 133 12.06 -0.53 -2.27
C GLU A 133 13.09 0.40 -1.64
N THR A 134 12.60 1.46 -1.03
CA THR A 134 13.40 2.62 -0.57
C THR A 134 14.58 2.29 0.32
N ASN A 135 14.51 1.18 1.08
CA ASN A 135 15.55 0.77 2.04
C ASN A 135 16.88 0.34 1.38
N VAL A 136 16.87 0.09 0.06
CA VAL A 136 18.08 -0.33 -0.69
C VAL A 136 18.58 0.74 -1.65
N LEU A 137 18.00 1.94 -1.62
CA LEU A 137 18.36 3.07 -2.47
C LEU A 137 19.16 4.11 -1.68
N THR A 138 20.18 4.67 -2.32
CA THR A 138 20.83 5.90 -1.86
C THR A 138 19.89 7.09 -2.03
N PRO A 139 20.13 8.24 -1.34
CA PRO A 139 19.32 9.44 -1.54
C PRO A 139 19.23 9.91 -2.99
N ASP A 140 20.31 9.81 -3.75
CA ASP A 140 20.34 10.20 -5.17
C ASP A 140 19.55 9.21 -6.05
N GLU A 141 19.66 7.90 -5.79
CA GLU A 141 18.87 6.86 -6.46
C GLU A 141 17.39 7.02 -6.15
N LEU A 142 17.04 7.36 -4.90
CA LEU A 142 15.66 7.59 -4.49
C LEU A 142 15.07 8.80 -5.22
N ALA A 143 15.79 9.93 -5.25
CA ALA A 143 15.35 11.12 -5.96
C ALA A 143 15.17 10.87 -7.47
N LEU A 144 16.12 10.14 -8.08
CA LEU A 144 16.04 9.74 -9.48
C LEU A 144 14.81 8.86 -9.74
N ALA A 145 14.60 7.81 -8.93
CA ALA A 145 13.48 6.88 -9.09
C ALA A 145 12.13 7.59 -8.95
N VAL A 146 11.99 8.50 -7.97
CA VAL A 146 10.76 9.31 -7.80
C VAL A 146 10.47 10.13 -9.04
N ASN A 147 11.46 10.86 -9.56
CA ASN A 147 11.27 11.69 -10.77
C ASN A 147 10.89 10.83 -11.99
N LEU A 148 11.59 9.70 -12.22
CA LEU A 148 11.27 8.80 -13.33
C LEU A 148 9.83 8.27 -13.25
N CYS A 149 9.34 7.92 -12.05
CA CYS A 149 7.99 7.41 -11.87
C CYS A 149 6.92 8.50 -12.04
N ILE A 150 7.19 9.75 -11.60
CA ILE A 150 6.31 10.89 -11.83
C ILE A 150 6.20 11.15 -13.33
N ASP A 151 7.35 11.26 -14.02
CA ASP A 151 7.40 11.53 -15.46
C ASP A 151 6.74 10.40 -16.28
N ALA A 152 6.78 9.16 -15.78
CA ALA A 152 6.14 7.99 -16.37
C ALA A 152 4.62 7.92 -16.14
N GLY A 153 4.03 8.84 -15.37
CA GLY A 153 2.59 8.90 -15.14
C GLY A 153 2.09 8.08 -13.97
N ALA A 154 2.97 7.58 -13.07
CA ALA A 154 2.53 6.91 -11.86
C ALA A 154 1.73 7.87 -10.96
N GLY A 155 0.60 7.41 -10.40
CA GLY A 155 -0.21 8.20 -9.47
C GLY A 155 0.27 8.13 -8.02
N TYR A 156 1.12 7.14 -7.70
CA TYR A 156 1.69 6.95 -6.36
C TYR A 156 3.12 6.44 -6.41
N ILE A 157 3.89 6.82 -5.38
CA ILE A 157 5.10 6.10 -4.96
C ILE A 157 4.74 5.19 -3.79
N MET A 158 5.13 3.92 -3.86
CA MET A 158 5.05 2.98 -2.73
C MET A 158 6.45 2.70 -2.17
N THR A 159 6.57 2.72 -0.85
CA THR A 159 7.87 2.65 -0.16
C THR A 159 8.61 1.35 -0.38
N GLY A 160 7.95 0.20 -0.25
CA GLY A 160 8.63 -1.09 -0.41
C GLY A 160 7.73 -2.31 -0.27
N THR A 161 8.35 -3.46 -0.47
CA THR A 161 7.70 -4.78 -0.47
C THR A 161 7.66 -5.44 0.92
N GLY A 162 8.55 -5.02 1.81
CA GLY A 162 8.80 -5.67 3.10
C GLY A 162 9.97 -6.68 3.08
N TRP A 163 10.54 -7.00 1.93
CA TRP A 163 11.67 -7.93 1.83
C TRP A 163 12.97 -7.33 2.39
N ASN A 164 13.16 -6.04 2.22
CA ASN A 164 14.36 -5.33 2.66
C ASN A 164 14.10 -4.45 3.88
N GLY A 165 13.12 -4.81 4.70
CA GLY A 165 12.79 -4.09 5.92
C GLY A 165 11.49 -3.29 5.83
N GLY A 166 11.12 -2.66 6.95
CA GLY A 166 9.91 -1.85 7.09
C GLY A 166 10.09 -0.41 6.65
N VAL A 167 8.98 0.27 6.41
CA VAL A 167 8.95 1.72 6.16
C VAL A 167 9.34 2.50 7.43
N THR A 168 9.93 3.69 7.26
CA THR A 168 10.22 4.61 8.35
C THR A 168 9.53 5.96 8.14
N LEU A 169 9.33 6.71 9.22
CA LEU A 169 8.81 8.08 9.14
C LEU A 169 9.73 9.00 8.33
N GLU A 170 11.03 8.79 8.46
CA GLU A 170 12.03 9.55 7.71
C GLU A 170 11.89 9.33 6.21
N THR A 171 11.74 8.07 5.78
CA THR A 171 11.51 7.74 4.37
C THR A 171 10.26 8.44 3.82
N VAL A 172 9.15 8.44 4.58
CA VAL A 172 7.92 9.11 4.13
C VAL A 172 8.11 10.61 4.01
N ARG A 173 8.81 11.27 4.96
CA ARG A 173 9.13 12.70 4.89
C ARG A 173 10.02 13.03 3.70
N GLN A 174 11.01 12.19 3.40
CA GLN A 174 11.86 12.35 2.21
C GLN A 174 11.02 12.23 0.93
N LEU A 175 10.16 11.22 0.81
CA LEU A 175 9.25 11.07 -0.32
C LEU A 175 8.31 12.28 -0.45
N LYS A 176 7.76 12.79 0.66
CA LYS A 176 6.92 14.00 0.66
C LYS A 176 7.65 15.21 0.07
N THR A 177 8.93 15.37 0.43
CA THR A 177 9.77 16.44 -0.12
C THR A 177 10.05 16.25 -1.61
N LEU A 178 10.31 15.02 -2.05
CA LEU A 178 10.63 14.69 -3.43
C LEU A 178 9.41 14.76 -4.36
N THR A 179 8.26 14.24 -3.91
CA THR A 179 7.03 14.23 -4.73
C THR A 179 6.40 15.62 -4.86
N LYS A 180 6.65 16.53 -3.92
CA LYS A 180 6.08 17.90 -3.92
C LYS A 180 4.57 17.92 -4.11
N ASP A 181 3.88 16.93 -3.55
CA ASP A 181 2.43 16.74 -3.68
C ASP A 181 1.91 16.50 -5.12
N GLN A 182 2.79 16.18 -6.07
CA GLN A 182 2.36 15.90 -7.45
C GLN A 182 1.67 14.54 -7.55
N ILE A 183 2.08 13.57 -6.74
CA ILE A 183 1.51 12.22 -6.66
C ILE A 183 1.40 11.76 -5.22
N GLY A 184 0.58 10.73 -4.97
CA GLY A 184 0.39 10.16 -3.65
C GLY A 184 1.60 9.35 -3.13
N ILE A 185 1.61 9.09 -1.82
CA ILE A 185 2.60 8.22 -1.19
C ILE A 185 1.86 7.08 -0.50
N LYS A 186 2.14 5.84 -0.92
CA LYS A 186 1.72 4.62 -0.23
C LYS A 186 2.84 4.16 0.69
N ALA A 187 2.64 4.29 1.99
CA ALA A 187 3.50 3.66 2.98
C ALA A 187 3.12 2.19 3.14
N ALA A 188 4.06 1.29 2.97
CA ALA A 188 3.86 -0.15 3.09
C ALA A 188 5.10 -0.82 3.67
N ALA A 189 4.93 -2.02 4.18
CA ALA A 189 5.91 -2.84 4.87
C ALA A 189 6.08 -2.55 6.37
N GLY A 190 5.79 -3.54 7.19
CA GLY A 190 6.02 -3.51 8.64
C GLY A 190 5.02 -2.66 9.45
N ILE A 191 3.89 -2.26 8.87
CA ILE A 191 2.89 -1.42 9.54
C ILE A 191 1.87 -2.34 10.23
N GLN A 192 1.94 -2.44 11.57
CA GLN A 192 1.17 -3.41 12.36
C GLN A 192 0.26 -2.76 13.41
N ASP A 193 0.50 -1.53 13.78
CA ASP A 193 -0.24 -0.82 14.82
C ASP A 193 -0.78 0.53 14.34
N LEU A 194 -1.79 1.01 15.05
CA LEU A 194 -2.52 2.23 14.73
C LEU A 194 -1.66 3.49 14.85
N GLU A 195 -0.87 3.60 15.92
CA GLU A 195 -0.10 4.81 16.21
C GLU A 195 0.92 5.07 15.10
N PHE A 196 1.64 4.01 14.71
CA PHE A 196 2.59 4.09 13.60
C PHE A 196 1.92 4.42 12.26
N ALA A 197 0.74 3.82 11.96
CA ALA A 197 -0.01 4.16 10.75
C ALA A 197 -0.41 5.65 10.72
N ILE A 198 -0.88 6.21 11.83
CA ILE A 198 -1.23 7.63 11.94
C ILE A 198 0.00 8.52 11.80
N ASP A 199 1.12 8.14 12.40
CA ASP A 199 2.37 8.87 12.27
C ASP A 199 2.86 8.93 10.81
N LEU A 200 2.72 7.82 10.06
CA LEU A 200 3.03 7.78 8.62
C LEU A 200 2.11 8.69 7.80
N LEU A 201 0.80 8.69 8.08
CA LEU A 201 -0.14 9.62 7.45
C LEU A 201 0.20 11.07 7.76
N THR A 202 0.53 11.38 9.01
CA THR A 202 0.97 12.71 9.45
C THR A 202 2.30 13.12 8.78
N ALA A 203 3.19 12.16 8.53
CA ALA A 203 4.45 12.40 7.82
C ALA A 203 4.27 12.67 6.31
N GLY A 204 3.09 12.40 5.75
CA GLY A 204 2.75 12.72 4.37
C GLY A 204 2.29 11.53 3.52
N ALA A 205 2.18 10.32 4.08
CA ALA A 205 1.55 9.22 3.37
C ALA A 205 0.05 9.50 3.19
N THR A 206 -0.52 9.05 2.07
CA THR A 206 -1.95 9.16 1.75
C THR A 206 -2.61 7.80 1.60
N ARG A 207 -1.83 6.72 1.60
CA ARG A 207 -2.25 5.32 1.62
C ARG A 207 -1.37 4.50 2.56
N ILE A 208 -1.96 3.52 3.22
CA ILE A 208 -1.31 2.58 4.13
C ILE A 208 -1.54 1.15 3.63
N GLY A 209 -0.48 0.49 3.18
CA GLY A 209 -0.52 -0.93 2.80
C GLY A 209 -0.23 -1.82 4.00
N THR A 210 -1.22 -2.60 4.45
CA THR A 210 -1.07 -3.47 5.61
C THR A 210 -1.99 -4.69 5.56
N SER A 211 -1.55 -5.79 6.18
CA SER A 211 -2.39 -6.97 6.48
C SER A 211 -3.02 -6.91 7.89
N TYR A 212 -2.73 -5.86 8.67
CA TYR A 212 -3.18 -5.71 10.05
C TYR A 212 -4.35 -4.71 10.20
N ALA A 213 -5.03 -4.36 9.09
CA ALA A 213 -6.08 -3.35 9.06
C ALA A 213 -7.15 -3.55 10.14
N ILE A 214 -7.64 -4.78 10.32
CA ILE A 214 -8.69 -5.09 11.31
C ILE A 214 -8.20 -4.87 12.74
N ALA A 215 -6.95 -5.23 13.05
CA ALA A 215 -6.36 -4.98 14.36
C ALA A 215 -6.23 -3.48 14.64
N MET A 216 -5.82 -2.69 13.65
CA MET A 216 -5.74 -1.23 13.77
C MET A 216 -7.11 -0.58 13.98
N LEU A 217 -8.16 -1.04 13.28
CA LEU A 217 -9.51 -0.52 13.48
C LEU A 217 -10.06 -0.85 14.88
N ARG A 218 -9.72 -1.99 15.46
CA ARG A 218 -10.07 -2.29 16.86
C ARG A 218 -9.39 -1.33 17.82
N GLN A 219 -8.09 -1.08 17.66
CA GLN A 219 -7.35 -0.09 18.45
C GLN A 219 -7.95 1.32 18.29
N TYR A 220 -8.34 1.68 17.07
CA TYR A 220 -8.99 2.96 16.77
C TYR A 220 -10.34 3.11 17.48
N ALA A 221 -11.17 2.07 17.46
CA ALA A 221 -12.45 2.07 18.17
C ALA A 221 -12.27 2.16 19.70
N GLU A 222 -11.27 1.47 20.26
CA GLU A 222 -10.93 1.55 21.68
C GLU A 222 -10.38 2.94 22.07
N ALA A 223 -9.64 3.60 21.19
CA ALA A 223 -9.16 4.96 21.42
C ALA A 223 -10.31 5.99 21.41
N LYS A 224 -11.29 5.82 20.52
CA LYS A 224 -12.50 6.68 20.46
C LYS A 224 -13.45 6.46 21.62
N HIS A 225 -13.57 5.24 22.13
CA HIS A 225 -14.48 4.88 23.20
C HIS A 225 -13.70 4.15 24.32
N PRO A 226 -12.87 4.85 25.10
CA PRO A 226 -12.15 4.24 26.20
C PRO A 226 -13.18 3.68 27.19
N LYS A 227 -13.14 2.36 27.45
CA LYS A 227 -13.96 1.77 28.51
C LYS A 227 -13.69 2.53 29.80
N GLU A 228 -14.72 3.06 30.45
CA GLU A 228 -14.62 3.60 31.80
C GLU A 228 -13.93 2.53 32.66
N LYS A 229 -12.79 2.87 33.25
CA LYS A 229 -12.15 2.01 34.25
C LYS A 229 -13.15 1.82 35.35
N GLN A 230 -13.67 0.60 35.52
CA GLN A 230 -14.43 0.26 36.73
C GLN A 230 -13.57 0.67 37.94
N PRO A 231 -14.13 1.41 38.90
CA PRO A 231 -13.40 1.75 40.12
C PRO A 231 -12.99 0.43 40.81
N PRO A 232 -11.84 0.40 41.48
CA PRO A 232 -11.41 -0.78 42.19
C PRO A 232 -12.52 -1.18 43.19
N GLU A 233 -12.94 -2.44 43.13
CA GLU A 233 -13.83 -3.01 44.16
C GLU A 233 -13.16 -2.80 45.53
N ASP A 234 -13.81 -1.98 46.35
CA ASP A 234 -13.43 -1.81 47.77
C ASP A 234 -13.40 -3.21 48.43
N ARG A 235 -12.20 -3.72 48.67
CA ARG A 235 -12.03 -4.87 49.53
C ARG A 235 -12.50 -4.42 50.91
N GLN A 236 -13.72 -4.80 51.26
CA GLN A 236 -14.19 -4.76 52.64
C GLN A 236 -13.31 -5.72 53.41
N GLU A 237 -12.41 -5.15 54.22
CA GLU A 237 -11.74 -5.90 55.28
C GLU A 237 -12.77 -6.32 56.31
N THR A 238 -12.93 -7.61 56.50
CA THR A 238 -13.60 -8.22 57.65
C THR A 238 -12.56 -8.91 58.53
#